data_7bb69e02c520c9482e12ce3af0585617
#
_entry.id   7bb69e02c520c9482e12ce3af0585617
#
_cell.length_a   1.000
_cell.length_b   1.000
_cell.length_c   1.000
_cell.angle_alpha   90.00
_cell.angle_beta   90.00
_cell.angle_gamma   90.00
#
_symmetry.space_group_name_H-M   'P 1'
#
loop_
_entity.id
_entity.type
_entity.pdbx_description
1 polymer ?
#
loop_
_entity_poly.entity_id
_entity_poly.type
_entity_poly.pdbx_seq_one_letter_code
_entity_poly.pdbx_strand_id
1 'polypeptide(L)'
;MHSSDALLACPRCTGPLVALSCDACPVQYAAPNGIPALRLPGDERTDRVRNFYAQAPFPGYPARDSLSSLRERASRSAFARSLDAGLPGDASVLEMGCGTGQLSLFLASAHRIVVGADLTRASLDLAQSAAERLGVEGVRFVETDLHAPGLRREAFDAVICTGVLHHTPDPRAAFAAVADLVRPGGVLVVGVYNAVARLPLRARRLIARFTGYRWVPGDPVLAQRKGEPARQRAWLRDQYQHVEEHRHTLGEVRSWFRASGFTYLRAFPSTLLGGQANELFAQEDDWAVERAVVQLSWMRSLGGEGGLFVAVGAKP
;
A
#
# COMPACT_ATOMS: atom_id res chain seq x y z
N MET A 1 5.35 -25.27 9.49
CA MET A 1 5.96 -24.06 8.89
C MET A 1 5.38 -23.90 7.49
N HIS A 2 4.51 -22.93 7.26
CA HIS A 2 4.11 -22.59 5.89
C HIS A 2 5.28 -21.82 5.29
N SER A 3 5.94 -22.42 4.30
CA SER A 3 6.95 -21.71 3.52
C SER A 3 6.23 -20.54 2.81
N SER A 4 6.79 -19.36 2.86
CA SER A 4 6.26 -18.19 2.12
C SER A 4 6.11 -18.46 0.60
N ASP A 5 6.84 -19.45 0.07
CA ASP A 5 6.71 -19.91 -1.32
C ASP A 5 5.36 -20.59 -1.59
N ALA A 6 4.73 -21.19 -0.58
CA ALA A 6 3.39 -21.78 -0.68
C ALA A 6 2.28 -20.71 -0.91
N LEU A 7 2.59 -19.43 -0.69
CA LEU A 7 1.69 -18.30 -0.93
C LEU A 7 1.79 -17.74 -2.36
N LEU A 8 2.74 -18.24 -3.17
CA LEU A 8 2.92 -17.85 -4.56
C LEU A 8 2.03 -18.70 -5.50
N ALA A 9 1.64 -18.09 -6.61
CA ALA A 9 0.85 -18.74 -7.65
C ALA A 9 1.29 -18.27 -9.04
N CYS A 10 0.94 -19.04 -10.05
CA CYS A 10 1.18 -18.66 -11.45
C CYS A 10 0.31 -17.44 -11.82
N PRO A 11 0.87 -16.31 -12.25
CA PRO A 11 0.07 -15.15 -12.63
C PRO A 11 -0.78 -15.36 -13.89
N ARG A 12 -0.53 -16.44 -14.67
CA ARG A 12 -1.30 -16.77 -15.88
C ARG A 12 -2.56 -17.56 -15.57
N CYS A 13 -2.45 -18.59 -14.72
CA CYS A 13 -3.55 -19.53 -14.48
C CYS A 13 -3.97 -19.63 -13.01
N THR A 14 -3.32 -18.88 -12.12
CA THR A 14 -3.52 -18.92 -10.65
C THR A 14 -3.21 -20.27 -9.99
N GLY A 15 -2.68 -21.23 -10.75
CA GLY A 15 -2.27 -22.54 -10.25
C GLY A 15 -1.03 -22.48 -9.35
N PRO A 16 -0.77 -23.55 -8.59
CA PRO A 16 0.38 -23.61 -7.69
C PRO A 16 1.70 -23.56 -8.45
N LEU A 17 2.73 -23.03 -7.79
CA LEU A 17 4.10 -23.05 -8.28
C LEU A 17 4.94 -24.04 -7.46
N VAL A 18 5.71 -24.89 -8.13
CA VAL A 18 6.72 -25.76 -7.52
C VAL A 18 8.09 -25.27 -7.97
N ALA A 19 8.90 -24.80 -7.03
CA ALA A 19 10.21 -24.18 -7.33
C ALA A 19 10.09 -23.10 -8.45
N LEU A 20 9.03 -22.30 -8.42
CA LEU A 20 8.68 -21.25 -9.41
C LEU A 20 8.33 -21.80 -10.81
N SER A 21 8.08 -23.10 -10.96
CA SER A 21 7.54 -23.72 -12.17
C SER A 21 6.02 -23.87 -12.08
N CYS A 22 5.34 -23.63 -13.19
CA CYS A 22 3.93 -23.92 -13.35
C CYS A 22 3.73 -25.02 -14.39
N ASP A 23 3.21 -26.17 -13.97
CA ASP A 23 2.99 -27.31 -14.87
C ASP A 23 1.84 -27.04 -15.86
N ALA A 24 0.81 -26.33 -15.44
CA ALA A 24 -0.35 -26.01 -16.30
C ALA A 24 -0.02 -25.03 -17.45
N CYS A 25 0.96 -24.13 -17.23
CA CYS A 25 1.36 -23.12 -18.23
C CYS A 25 2.72 -23.41 -18.86
N PRO A 26 3.33 -24.57 -18.69
CA PRO A 26 4.73 -24.98 -18.86
C PRO A 26 5.73 -23.80 -18.86
N VAL A 27 5.76 -23.05 -17.73
CA VAL A 27 6.61 -21.87 -17.57
C VAL A 27 7.41 -21.95 -16.27
N GLN A 28 8.68 -21.58 -16.37
CA GLN A 28 9.58 -21.37 -15.23
C GLN A 28 9.79 -19.88 -15.05
N TYR A 29 9.51 -19.38 -13.84
CA TYR A 29 9.74 -17.97 -13.47
C TYR A 29 11.13 -17.78 -12.90
N ALA A 30 11.81 -16.72 -13.32
CA ALA A 30 13.12 -16.35 -12.77
C ALA A 30 12.99 -15.70 -11.38
N ALA A 31 14.05 -15.79 -10.59
CA ALA A 31 14.15 -15.12 -9.30
C ALA A 31 15.50 -14.38 -9.15
N PRO A 32 15.75 -13.30 -9.92
CA PRO A 32 16.97 -12.52 -9.77
C PRO A 32 17.09 -12.00 -8.33
N ASN A 33 18.27 -12.05 -7.73
CA ASN A 33 18.52 -11.66 -6.34
C ASN A 33 17.57 -12.34 -5.33
N GLY A 34 17.12 -13.57 -5.65
CA GLY A 34 16.17 -14.28 -4.80
C GLY A 34 14.72 -13.79 -4.83
N ILE A 35 14.38 -12.76 -5.62
CA ILE A 35 13.06 -12.17 -5.73
C ILE A 35 12.33 -12.76 -6.96
N PRO A 36 11.25 -13.54 -6.79
CA PRO A 36 10.47 -14.10 -7.90
C PRO A 36 9.91 -13.01 -8.82
N ALA A 37 10.10 -13.18 -10.13
CA ALA A 37 9.57 -12.30 -11.17
C ALA A 37 8.24 -12.86 -11.70
N LEU A 38 7.16 -12.62 -10.96
CA LEU A 38 5.81 -13.13 -11.26
C LEU A 38 4.93 -12.08 -11.97
N ARG A 39 5.55 -11.07 -12.57
CA ARG A 39 4.85 -10.08 -13.36
C ARG A 39 4.65 -10.56 -14.79
N LEU A 40 3.42 -10.46 -15.30
CA LEU A 40 3.15 -10.59 -16.73
C LEU A 40 3.48 -9.28 -17.47
N PRO A 41 3.73 -9.33 -18.80
CA PRO A 41 3.79 -8.12 -19.60
C PRO A 41 2.54 -7.26 -19.36
N GLY A 42 2.71 -6.02 -18.97
CA GLY A 42 1.62 -5.09 -18.65
C GLY A 42 1.21 -4.23 -19.86
N ASP A 43 0.18 -3.41 -19.65
CA ASP A 43 -0.19 -2.35 -20.58
C ASP A 43 0.75 -1.12 -20.44
N GLU A 44 0.70 -0.21 -21.40
CA GLU A 44 1.53 1.00 -21.41
C GLU A 44 1.28 1.92 -20.21
N ARG A 45 0.07 1.95 -19.62
CA ARG A 45 -0.24 2.78 -18.43
C ARG A 45 0.46 2.22 -17.21
N THR A 46 0.36 0.92 -16.99
CA THR A 46 1.07 0.22 -15.92
C THR A 46 2.58 0.37 -16.07
N ASP A 47 3.12 0.23 -17.28
CA ASP A 47 4.56 0.42 -17.52
C ASP A 47 5.02 1.86 -17.29
N ARG A 48 4.21 2.87 -17.57
CA ARG A 48 4.52 4.27 -17.21
C ARG A 48 4.62 4.47 -15.70
N VAL A 49 3.68 3.90 -14.92
CA VAL A 49 3.70 3.96 -13.45
C VAL A 49 4.95 3.24 -12.92
N ARG A 50 5.24 2.04 -13.41
CA ARG A 50 6.45 1.29 -13.06
C ARG A 50 7.72 2.10 -13.32
N ASN A 51 7.86 2.67 -14.52
CA ASN A 51 9.03 3.47 -14.89
C ASN A 51 9.15 4.76 -14.07
N PHE A 52 8.02 5.33 -13.67
CA PHE A 52 8.00 6.48 -12.77
C PHE A 52 8.63 6.15 -11.42
N TYR A 53 8.25 5.03 -10.78
CA TYR A 53 8.80 4.62 -9.48
C TYR A 53 10.19 3.99 -9.58
N ALA A 54 10.54 3.33 -10.69
CA ALA A 54 11.88 2.76 -10.90
C ALA A 54 12.99 3.82 -10.85
N GLN A 55 12.70 5.06 -11.27
CA GLN A 55 13.66 6.17 -11.23
C GLN A 55 13.85 6.78 -9.85
N ALA A 56 12.92 6.58 -8.91
CA ALA A 56 12.98 7.12 -7.56
C ALA A 56 12.21 6.20 -6.60
N PRO A 57 12.79 5.06 -6.20
CA PRO A 57 12.18 4.18 -5.21
C PRO A 57 11.87 4.91 -3.91
N PHE A 58 10.69 4.66 -3.34
CA PHE A 58 10.21 5.35 -2.16
C PHE A 58 9.56 4.36 -1.17
N PRO A 59 9.67 4.59 0.14
CA PRO A 59 10.61 5.49 0.81
C PRO A 59 12.05 4.95 0.83
N GLY A 60 13.05 5.83 0.87
CA GLY A 60 14.44 5.41 1.00
C GLY A 60 14.81 5.03 2.44
N TYR A 61 15.90 4.27 2.60
CA TYR A 61 16.48 3.97 3.91
C TYR A 61 17.65 4.91 4.24
N PRO A 62 17.68 5.55 5.41
CA PRO A 62 18.88 6.22 5.88
C PRO A 62 20.05 5.25 6.02
N ALA A 63 21.27 5.71 5.73
CA ALA A 63 22.46 4.86 5.75
C ALA A 63 22.75 4.19 7.12
N ARG A 64 22.31 4.81 8.22
CA ARG A 64 22.47 4.34 9.61
C ARG A 64 21.22 3.68 10.18
N ASP A 65 20.32 3.22 9.33
CA ASP A 65 19.09 2.58 9.79
C ASP A 65 19.37 1.23 10.45
N SER A 66 18.68 0.98 11.56
CA SER A 66 18.72 -0.26 12.33
C SER A 66 17.29 -0.80 12.51
N LEU A 67 17.16 -2.05 12.92
CA LEU A 67 15.85 -2.64 13.23
C LEU A 67 15.15 -1.86 14.37
N SER A 68 15.91 -1.40 15.37
CA SER A 68 15.35 -0.58 16.45
C SER A 68 14.82 0.77 15.94
N SER A 69 15.55 1.44 15.03
CA SER A 69 15.08 2.70 14.45
C SER A 69 13.87 2.51 13.52
N LEU A 70 13.79 1.37 12.81
CA LEU A 70 12.60 1.00 12.04
C LEU A 70 11.38 0.83 12.94
N ARG A 71 11.52 0.05 14.03
CA ARG A 71 10.47 -0.17 15.03
C ARG A 71 10.05 1.13 15.72
N GLU A 72 11.01 1.99 16.06
CA GLU A 72 10.73 3.30 16.67
C GLU A 72 9.93 4.21 15.72
N ARG A 73 10.28 4.26 14.44
CA ARG A 73 9.49 5.01 13.45
C ARG A 73 8.08 4.47 13.30
N ALA A 74 7.93 3.15 13.22
CA ALA A 74 6.63 2.51 13.14
C ALA A 74 5.79 2.76 14.41
N SER A 75 6.42 2.73 15.60
CA SER A 75 5.75 3.00 16.87
C SER A 75 5.24 4.46 17.00
N ARG A 76 5.79 5.40 16.25
CA ARG A 76 5.27 6.78 16.18
C ARG A 76 4.03 6.91 15.29
N SER A 77 3.82 5.97 14.36
CA SER A 77 2.62 5.92 13.53
C SER A 77 1.47 5.24 14.27
N ALA A 78 0.39 5.97 14.51
CA ALA A 78 -0.82 5.41 15.11
C ALA A 78 -1.40 4.26 14.26
N PHE A 79 -1.37 4.41 12.94
CA PHE A 79 -1.80 3.36 12.02
C PHE A 79 -0.95 2.08 12.14
N ALA A 80 0.38 2.20 12.10
CA ALA A 80 1.26 1.04 12.19
C ALA A 80 1.13 0.31 13.55
N ARG A 81 0.99 1.06 14.66
CA ARG A 81 0.72 0.48 15.97
C ARG A 81 -0.60 -0.28 16.03
N SER A 82 -1.69 0.34 15.55
CA SER A 82 -3.01 -0.30 15.55
C SER A 82 -3.06 -1.53 14.66
N LEU A 83 -2.35 -1.49 13.53
CA LEU A 83 -2.20 -2.63 12.62
C LEU A 83 -1.43 -3.77 13.30
N ASP A 84 -0.29 -3.47 13.91
CA ASP A 84 0.53 -4.46 14.61
C ASP A 84 -0.18 -5.09 15.81
N ALA A 85 -0.87 -4.28 16.60
CA ALA A 85 -1.62 -4.74 17.76
C ALA A 85 -2.83 -5.62 17.40
N GLY A 86 -3.43 -5.38 16.23
CA GLY A 86 -4.63 -6.10 15.79
C GLY A 86 -4.36 -7.38 14.99
N LEU A 87 -3.11 -7.62 14.55
CA LEU A 87 -2.76 -8.81 13.78
C LEU A 87 -2.18 -9.92 14.68
N PRO A 88 -2.63 -11.18 14.55
CA PRO A 88 -2.00 -12.33 15.23
C PRO A 88 -0.51 -12.44 14.95
N GLY A 89 0.24 -12.99 15.91
CA GLY A 89 1.70 -13.14 15.79
C GLY A 89 2.14 -14.19 14.75
N ASP A 90 1.25 -15.10 14.36
CA ASP A 90 1.47 -16.13 13.34
C ASP A 90 0.77 -15.84 12.02
N ALA A 91 0.20 -14.64 11.86
CA ALA A 91 -0.56 -14.26 10.67
C ALA A 91 0.30 -14.29 9.41
N SER A 92 -0.30 -14.77 8.31
CA SER A 92 0.18 -14.57 6.95
C SER A 92 -0.29 -13.22 6.44
N VAL A 93 0.64 -12.31 6.18
CA VAL A 93 0.35 -10.93 5.79
C VAL A 93 0.89 -10.65 4.39
N LEU A 94 0.06 -10.01 3.55
CA LEU A 94 0.49 -9.46 2.27
C LEU A 94 0.49 -7.93 2.35
N GLU A 95 1.60 -7.31 1.99
CA GLU A 95 1.65 -5.90 1.63
C GLU A 95 1.77 -5.76 0.11
N MET A 96 0.67 -5.34 -0.53
CA MET A 96 0.61 -5.12 -1.97
C MET A 96 0.98 -3.67 -2.30
N GLY A 97 2.02 -3.48 -3.11
CA GLY A 97 2.65 -2.20 -3.36
C GLY A 97 3.56 -1.80 -2.20
N CYS A 98 4.38 -2.73 -1.73
CA CYS A 98 5.23 -2.54 -0.55
C CYS A 98 6.37 -1.51 -0.75
N GLY A 99 6.63 -1.09 -1.99
CA GLY A 99 7.75 -0.19 -2.31
C GLY A 99 9.07 -0.77 -1.81
N THR A 100 9.77 -0.01 -0.98
CA THR A 100 11.03 -0.46 -0.36
C THR A 100 10.82 -1.31 0.90
N GLY A 101 9.60 -1.75 1.21
CA GLY A 101 9.30 -2.78 2.21
C GLY A 101 9.37 -2.35 3.67
N GLN A 102 9.30 -1.06 4.00
CA GLN A 102 9.43 -0.62 5.42
C GLN A 102 8.34 -1.19 6.32
N LEU A 103 7.07 -1.21 5.87
CA LEU A 103 5.98 -1.81 6.64
C LEU A 103 6.09 -3.34 6.66
N SER A 104 6.42 -3.96 5.53
CA SER A 104 6.67 -5.41 5.46
C SER A 104 7.73 -5.86 6.47
N LEU A 105 8.88 -5.16 6.53
CA LEU A 105 9.96 -5.46 7.48
C LEU A 105 9.53 -5.24 8.94
N PHE A 106 8.76 -4.19 9.20
CA PHE A 106 8.22 -3.94 10.54
C PHE A 106 7.29 -5.08 10.98
N LEU A 107 6.36 -5.50 10.13
CA LEU A 107 5.41 -6.57 10.45
C LEU A 107 6.09 -7.94 10.59
N ALA A 108 7.06 -8.25 9.74
CA ALA A 108 7.84 -9.49 9.81
C ALA A 108 8.69 -9.55 11.07
N SER A 109 9.16 -8.41 11.58
CA SER A 109 9.96 -8.35 12.82
C SER A 109 9.20 -8.79 14.08
N ALA A 110 7.89 -9.00 13.98
CA ALA A 110 7.02 -9.58 15.01
C ALA A 110 6.72 -11.09 14.76
N HIS A 111 7.59 -11.77 14.03
CA HIS A 111 7.54 -13.21 13.72
C HIS A 111 6.37 -13.66 12.82
N ARG A 112 5.73 -12.73 12.10
CA ARG A 112 4.72 -13.04 11.10
C ARG A 112 5.35 -13.49 9.79
N ILE A 113 4.59 -14.25 8.98
CA ILE A 113 4.97 -14.56 7.60
C ILE A 113 4.46 -13.41 6.72
N VAL A 114 5.39 -12.64 6.15
CA VAL A 114 5.04 -11.46 5.35
C VAL A 114 5.48 -11.65 3.90
N VAL A 115 4.55 -11.38 2.97
CA VAL A 115 4.88 -11.22 1.56
C VAL A 115 4.80 -9.74 1.22
N GLY A 116 5.90 -9.16 0.76
CA GLY A 116 5.96 -7.82 0.20
C GLY A 116 5.94 -7.89 -1.32
N ALA A 117 4.86 -7.43 -1.95
CA ALA A 117 4.69 -7.49 -3.39
C ALA A 117 4.71 -6.08 -3.99
N ASP A 118 5.46 -5.88 -5.07
CA ASP A 118 5.53 -4.60 -5.77
C ASP A 118 5.73 -4.80 -7.29
N LEU A 119 5.34 -3.79 -8.06
CA LEU A 119 5.52 -3.74 -9.51
C LEU A 119 6.97 -3.42 -9.90
N THR A 120 7.75 -2.82 -9.00
CA THR A 120 9.02 -2.17 -9.29
C THR A 120 10.20 -2.93 -8.71
N ARG A 121 10.96 -3.61 -9.56
CA ARG A 121 12.16 -4.37 -9.17
C ARG A 121 13.15 -3.54 -8.34
N ALA A 122 13.43 -2.31 -8.77
CA ALA A 122 14.38 -1.44 -8.06
C ALA A 122 13.97 -1.17 -6.59
N SER A 123 12.68 -1.09 -6.30
CA SER A 123 12.18 -0.96 -4.92
C SER A 123 12.37 -2.25 -4.13
N LEU A 124 12.08 -3.38 -4.75
CA LEU A 124 12.21 -4.70 -4.12
C LEU A 124 13.67 -5.08 -3.84
N ASP A 125 14.60 -4.72 -4.71
CA ASP A 125 16.05 -4.93 -4.47
C ASP A 125 16.50 -4.14 -3.23
N LEU A 126 16.02 -2.92 -3.03
CA LEU A 126 16.28 -2.14 -1.81
C LEU A 126 15.64 -2.77 -0.58
N ALA A 127 14.40 -3.29 -0.71
CA ALA A 127 13.69 -3.96 0.36
C ALA A 127 14.41 -5.23 0.80
N GLN A 128 14.86 -6.06 -0.16
CA GLN A 128 15.62 -7.29 0.09
C GLN A 128 16.95 -6.97 0.79
N SER A 129 17.70 -6.01 0.25
CA SER A 129 18.97 -5.56 0.86
C SER A 129 18.78 -5.01 2.28
N ALA A 130 17.64 -4.34 2.54
CA ALA A 130 17.31 -3.86 3.88
C ALA A 130 16.96 -5.02 4.82
N ALA A 131 16.20 -6.03 4.36
CA ALA A 131 15.88 -7.23 5.16
C ALA A 131 17.16 -7.94 5.60
N GLU A 132 18.09 -8.18 4.68
CA GLU A 132 19.37 -8.82 4.94
C GLU A 132 20.22 -8.02 5.94
N ARG A 133 20.38 -6.71 5.70
CA ARG A 133 21.16 -5.82 6.55
C ARG A 133 20.59 -5.70 7.97
N LEU A 134 19.26 -5.69 8.10
CA LEU A 134 18.58 -5.55 9.38
C LEU A 134 18.35 -6.89 10.10
N GLY A 135 18.67 -8.01 9.46
CA GLY A 135 18.48 -9.36 10.00
C GLY A 135 16.99 -9.69 10.22
N VAL A 136 16.11 -9.21 9.32
CA VAL A 136 14.68 -9.51 9.40
C VAL A 136 14.37 -10.76 8.60
N GLU A 137 13.97 -11.80 9.30
CA GLU A 137 13.49 -13.05 8.73
C GLU A 137 11.96 -13.05 8.58
N GLY A 138 11.40 -14.05 7.88
CA GLY A 138 9.95 -14.20 7.72
C GLY A 138 9.33 -13.28 6.66
N VAL A 139 10.14 -12.51 5.93
CA VAL A 139 9.68 -11.69 4.79
C VAL A 139 10.10 -12.29 3.46
N ARG A 140 9.19 -12.28 2.47
CA ARG A 140 9.44 -12.68 1.08
C ARG A 140 9.03 -11.55 0.15
N PHE A 141 9.94 -11.05 -0.67
CA PHE A 141 9.61 -10.05 -1.68
C PHE A 141 9.31 -10.70 -3.03
N VAL A 142 8.33 -10.13 -3.77
CA VAL A 142 7.85 -10.68 -5.05
C VAL A 142 7.56 -9.53 -6.02
N GLU A 143 8.09 -9.60 -7.24
CA GLU A 143 7.73 -8.68 -8.31
C GLU A 143 6.46 -9.17 -9.00
N THR A 144 5.38 -8.39 -8.91
CA THR A 144 4.08 -8.76 -9.51
C THR A 144 3.24 -7.52 -9.84
N ASP A 145 2.23 -7.72 -10.68
CA ASP A 145 1.21 -6.73 -10.99
C ASP A 145 -0.04 -6.98 -10.14
N LEU A 146 -0.65 -5.91 -9.69
CA LEU A 146 -1.88 -5.89 -8.89
C LEU A 146 -3.07 -6.52 -9.61
N HIS A 147 -3.17 -6.32 -10.95
CA HIS A 147 -4.26 -6.83 -11.75
C HIS A 147 -4.16 -8.33 -12.06
N ALA A 148 -2.94 -8.88 -12.00
CA ALA A 148 -2.68 -10.29 -12.18
C ALA A 148 -1.63 -10.77 -11.17
N PRO A 149 -1.97 -10.74 -9.87
CA PRO A 149 -1.02 -11.06 -8.83
C PRO A 149 -0.59 -12.52 -8.92
N GLY A 150 0.73 -12.73 -8.89
CA GLY A 150 1.33 -14.05 -8.82
C GLY A 150 1.26 -14.63 -7.41
N LEU A 151 0.09 -14.54 -6.78
CA LEU A 151 -0.17 -14.86 -5.39
C LEU A 151 -1.41 -15.74 -5.27
N ARG A 152 -1.42 -16.56 -4.24
CA ARG A 152 -2.48 -17.52 -3.98
C ARG A 152 -3.75 -16.81 -3.50
N ARG A 153 -4.89 -17.13 -4.13
CA ARG A 153 -6.20 -16.65 -3.67
C ARG A 153 -6.55 -17.22 -2.32
N GLU A 154 -7.26 -16.45 -1.52
CA GLU A 154 -7.78 -16.84 -0.20
C GLU A 154 -6.71 -17.44 0.73
N ALA A 155 -5.49 -16.88 0.71
CA ALA A 155 -4.36 -17.44 1.44
C ALA A 155 -3.82 -16.54 2.55
N PHE A 156 -4.22 -15.26 2.61
CA PHE A 156 -3.68 -14.31 3.56
C PHE A 156 -4.69 -13.95 4.66
N ASP A 157 -4.22 -13.94 5.91
CA ASP A 157 -4.98 -13.46 7.08
C ASP A 157 -5.25 -11.96 6.97
N ALA A 158 -4.26 -11.21 6.47
CA ALA A 158 -4.38 -9.79 6.23
C ALA A 158 -3.75 -9.40 4.89
N VAL A 159 -4.47 -8.59 4.12
CA VAL A 159 -3.94 -7.96 2.91
C VAL A 159 -3.98 -6.45 3.11
N ILE A 160 -2.82 -5.80 2.93
CA ILE A 160 -2.61 -4.37 3.08
C ILE A 160 -2.25 -3.80 1.71
N CYS A 161 -3.03 -2.84 1.23
CA CYS A 161 -2.76 -2.17 -0.05
C CYS A 161 -2.97 -0.65 0.14
N THR A 162 -1.93 0.05 0.58
CA THR A 162 -2.01 1.47 0.92
C THR A 162 -1.15 2.32 -0.02
N GLY A 163 -1.73 3.37 -0.58
CA GLY A 163 -0.99 4.28 -1.46
C GLY A 163 -0.81 3.79 -2.90
N VAL A 164 -1.55 2.77 -3.34
CA VAL A 164 -1.31 2.07 -4.61
C VAL A 164 -2.49 2.10 -5.57
N LEU A 165 -3.68 1.66 -5.14
CA LEU A 165 -4.85 1.47 -6.01
C LEU A 165 -5.18 2.70 -6.85
N HIS A 166 -5.06 3.87 -6.27
CA HIS A 166 -5.37 5.14 -6.93
C HIS A 166 -4.33 5.57 -7.99
N HIS A 167 -3.28 4.78 -8.17
CA HIS A 167 -2.27 4.92 -9.23
C HIS A 167 -2.39 3.84 -10.31
N THR A 168 -3.43 3.00 -10.25
CA THR A 168 -3.70 1.97 -11.26
C THR A 168 -4.65 2.49 -12.34
N PRO A 169 -4.63 1.90 -13.55
CA PRO A 169 -5.57 2.24 -14.62
C PRO A 169 -7.05 2.05 -14.25
N ASP A 170 -7.34 1.01 -13.45
CA ASP A 170 -8.68 0.70 -12.94
C ASP A 170 -8.60 0.34 -11.43
N PRO A 171 -8.76 1.32 -10.53
CA PRO A 171 -8.70 1.10 -9.09
C PRO A 171 -9.72 0.11 -8.55
N ARG A 172 -10.90 0.01 -9.18
CA ARG A 172 -11.95 -0.91 -8.74
C ARG A 172 -11.62 -2.36 -9.11
N ALA A 173 -11.15 -2.60 -10.33
CA ALA A 173 -10.71 -3.93 -10.75
C ALA A 173 -9.48 -4.36 -9.93
N ALA A 174 -8.54 -3.44 -9.68
CA ALA A 174 -7.39 -3.67 -8.82
C ALA A 174 -7.79 -4.01 -7.37
N PHE A 175 -8.78 -3.32 -6.81
CA PHE A 175 -9.34 -3.64 -5.50
C PHE A 175 -9.90 -5.07 -5.47
N ALA A 176 -10.69 -5.46 -6.46
CA ALA A 176 -11.27 -6.81 -6.53
C ALA A 176 -10.20 -7.90 -6.59
N ALA A 177 -9.15 -7.70 -7.41
CA ALA A 177 -8.04 -8.64 -7.50
C ALA A 177 -7.28 -8.81 -6.18
N VAL A 178 -7.10 -7.72 -5.43
CA VAL A 178 -6.46 -7.75 -4.10
C VAL A 178 -7.38 -8.38 -3.05
N ALA A 179 -8.68 -8.12 -3.11
CA ALA A 179 -9.69 -8.68 -2.21
C ALA A 179 -9.78 -10.21 -2.31
N ASP A 180 -9.58 -10.77 -3.51
CA ASP A 180 -9.56 -12.23 -3.76
C ASP A 180 -8.41 -12.96 -3.03
N LEU A 181 -7.37 -12.25 -2.60
CA LEU A 181 -6.21 -12.83 -1.90
C LEU A 181 -6.49 -13.06 -0.41
N VAL A 182 -7.48 -12.35 0.15
CA VAL A 182 -7.86 -12.48 1.56
C VAL A 182 -8.63 -13.79 1.79
N ARG A 183 -8.21 -14.58 2.77
CA ARG A 183 -8.94 -15.80 3.15
C ARG A 183 -10.27 -15.49 3.84
N PRO A 184 -11.22 -16.43 3.89
CA PRO A 184 -12.38 -16.32 4.79
C PRO A 184 -11.92 -16.08 6.22
N GLY A 185 -12.58 -15.16 6.93
CA GLY A 185 -12.18 -14.69 8.27
C GLY A 185 -11.00 -13.71 8.29
N GLY A 186 -10.41 -13.38 7.14
CA GLY A 186 -9.31 -12.43 7.02
C GLY A 186 -9.76 -10.97 6.88
N VAL A 187 -8.79 -10.05 6.84
CA VAL A 187 -9.03 -8.61 6.75
C VAL A 187 -8.34 -7.98 5.55
N LEU A 188 -8.98 -6.98 4.95
CA LEU A 188 -8.45 -6.15 3.88
C LEU A 188 -8.31 -4.70 4.37
N VAL A 189 -7.11 -4.15 4.23
CA VAL A 189 -6.76 -2.77 4.60
C VAL A 189 -6.36 -2.01 3.33
N VAL A 190 -7.16 -1.03 2.94
CA VAL A 190 -6.96 -0.28 1.69
C VAL A 190 -6.78 1.20 1.96
N GLY A 191 -5.67 1.78 1.47
CA GLY A 191 -5.40 3.21 1.54
C GLY A 191 -5.45 3.87 0.17
N VAL A 192 -6.35 4.86 0.01
CA VAL A 192 -6.50 5.61 -1.25
C VAL A 192 -6.66 7.11 -1.01
N TYR A 193 -6.44 7.91 -2.03
CA TYR A 193 -6.61 9.36 -1.95
C TYR A 193 -8.09 9.74 -1.84
N ASN A 194 -8.41 10.55 -0.82
CA ASN A 194 -9.76 11.06 -0.62
C ASN A 194 -10.06 12.24 -1.56
N ALA A 195 -11.19 12.18 -2.25
CA ALA A 195 -11.60 13.17 -3.23
C ALA A 195 -11.79 14.57 -2.61
N VAL A 196 -12.31 14.64 -1.38
CA VAL A 196 -12.56 15.89 -0.64
C VAL A 196 -11.28 16.41 -0.01
N ALA A 197 -10.52 15.57 0.69
CA ALA A 197 -9.27 15.95 1.35
C ALA A 197 -8.21 16.51 0.38
N ARG A 198 -8.25 16.10 -0.90
CA ARG A 198 -7.31 16.57 -1.93
C ARG A 198 -7.73 17.85 -2.67
N LEU A 199 -8.86 18.44 -2.35
CA LEU A 199 -9.28 19.71 -2.99
C LEU A 199 -8.24 20.82 -2.83
N PRO A 200 -7.65 21.08 -1.65
CA PRO A 200 -6.61 22.11 -1.52
C PRO A 200 -5.36 21.80 -2.35
N LEU A 201 -4.93 20.53 -2.42
CA LEU A 201 -3.79 20.12 -3.24
C LEU A 201 -4.06 20.33 -4.74
N ARG A 202 -5.28 20.04 -5.20
CA ARG A 202 -5.68 20.28 -6.61
C ARG A 202 -5.60 21.76 -6.98
N ALA A 203 -6.08 22.64 -6.11
CA ALA A 203 -5.97 24.08 -6.32
C ALA A 203 -4.50 24.51 -6.41
N ARG A 204 -3.65 24.04 -5.49
CA ARG A 204 -2.20 24.29 -5.53
C ARG A 204 -1.55 23.74 -6.79
N ARG A 205 -1.92 22.53 -7.22
CA ARG A 205 -1.41 21.89 -8.45
C ARG A 205 -1.74 22.72 -9.68
N LEU A 206 -2.96 23.26 -9.77
CA LEU A 206 -3.34 24.13 -10.87
C LEU A 206 -2.45 25.38 -10.93
N ILE A 207 -2.24 26.05 -9.79
CA ILE A 207 -1.36 27.24 -9.72
C ILE A 207 0.10 26.86 -10.03
N ALA A 208 0.61 25.76 -9.49
CA ALA A 208 1.97 25.31 -9.70
C ALA A 208 2.28 24.99 -11.18
N ARG A 209 1.29 24.52 -11.95
CA ARG A 209 1.45 24.26 -13.40
C ARG A 209 1.81 25.52 -14.19
N PHE A 210 1.24 26.68 -13.85
CA PHE A 210 1.57 27.94 -14.51
C PHE A 210 3.01 28.42 -14.28
N THR A 211 3.63 27.96 -13.18
CA THR A 211 5.03 28.29 -12.84
C THR A 211 6.02 27.19 -13.24
N GLY A 212 5.56 26.15 -13.95
CA GLY A 212 6.38 24.96 -14.23
C GLY A 212 6.86 24.26 -12.96
N TYR A 213 6.03 24.27 -11.91
CA TYR A 213 6.30 23.69 -10.56
C TYR A 213 7.49 24.33 -9.80
N ARG A 214 7.96 25.51 -10.25
CA ARG A 214 9.01 26.27 -9.52
C ARG A 214 8.47 26.90 -8.24
N TRP A 215 7.17 27.15 -8.19
CA TRP A 215 6.50 27.69 -7.02
C TRP A 215 5.21 26.94 -6.73
N VAL A 216 5.08 26.44 -5.51
CA VAL A 216 3.90 25.75 -5.01
C VAL A 216 3.40 26.51 -3.78
N PRO A 217 2.28 27.22 -3.87
CA PRO A 217 1.83 28.10 -2.79
C PRO A 217 1.33 27.30 -1.58
N GLY A 218 1.88 27.63 -0.39
CA GLY A 218 1.34 27.16 0.89
C GLY A 218 1.28 25.66 1.08
N ASP A 219 2.20 24.87 0.45
CA ASP A 219 2.29 23.44 0.72
C ASP A 219 3.00 23.22 2.07
N PRO A 220 2.29 22.61 3.07
CA PRO A 220 2.84 22.43 4.41
C PRO A 220 4.01 21.46 4.45
N VAL A 221 4.00 20.43 3.58
CA VAL A 221 5.05 19.40 3.54
C VAL A 221 6.33 19.96 2.93
N LEU A 222 6.22 20.77 1.88
CA LEU A 222 7.38 21.45 1.29
C LEU A 222 7.99 22.44 2.30
N ALA A 223 7.14 23.12 3.09
CA ALA A 223 7.61 24.02 4.14
C ALA A 223 8.34 23.29 5.27
N GLN A 224 7.81 22.15 5.74
CA GLN A 224 8.44 21.31 6.77
C GLN A 224 9.76 20.68 6.30
N ARG A 225 9.88 20.37 5.01
CA ARG A 225 11.09 19.77 4.42
C ARG A 225 12.06 20.81 3.86
N LYS A 226 11.96 22.05 4.31
CA LYS A 226 12.89 23.12 3.94
C LYS A 226 14.30 22.75 4.38
N GLY A 227 15.24 22.67 3.42
CA GLY A 227 16.60 22.17 3.68
C GLY A 227 16.85 20.70 3.30
N GLU A 228 15.81 19.96 2.89
CA GLU A 228 15.92 18.57 2.44
C GLU A 228 15.56 18.43 0.94
N PRO A 229 16.39 18.89 0.01
CA PRO A 229 16.02 19.06 -1.40
C PRO A 229 15.64 17.73 -2.09
N ALA A 230 16.23 16.63 -1.67
CA ALA A 230 15.88 15.30 -2.21
C ALA A 230 14.45 14.89 -1.83
N ARG A 231 14.07 15.10 -0.57
CA ARG A 231 12.71 14.80 -0.06
C ARG A 231 11.66 15.77 -0.62
N GLN A 232 12.04 17.04 -0.84
CA GLN A 232 11.16 17.99 -1.53
C GLN A 232 10.89 17.57 -2.97
N ARG A 233 11.93 17.17 -3.71
CA ARG A 233 11.78 16.67 -5.09
C ARG A 233 10.92 15.41 -5.16
N ALA A 234 11.13 14.45 -4.26
CA ALA A 234 10.31 13.25 -4.19
C ALA A 234 8.83 13.58 -3.94
N TRP A 235 8.54 14.50 -3.01
CA TRP A 235 7.18 14.96 -2.74
C TRP A 235 6.55 15.68 -3.94
N LEU A 236 7.26 16.61 -4.57
CA LEU A 236 6.78 17.31 -5.76
C LEU A 236 6.45 16.33 -6.89
N ARG A 237 7.34 15.37 -7.11
CA ARG A 237 7.15 14.36 -8.14
C ARG A 237 5.91 13.51 -7.86
N ASP A 238 5.81 12.97 -6.67
CA ASP A 238 4.72 12.07 -6.27
C ASP A 238 3.36 12.81 -6.21
N GLN A 239 3.31 13.97 -5.55
CA GLN A 239 2.05 14.66 -5.27
C GLN A 239 1.60 15.64 -6.37
N TYR A 240 2.50 16.17 -7.20
CA TYR A 240 2.19 17.20 -8.18
C TYR A 240 2.37 16.75 -9.63
N GLN A 241 3.22 15.77 -9.91
CA GLN A 241 3.63 15.37 -11.25
C GLN A 241 3.31 13.90 -11.57
N HIS A 242 2.58 13.20 -10.70
CA HIS A 242 2.25 11.80 -10.90
C HIS A 242 1.47 11.59 -12.21
N VAL A 243 1.83 10.54 -12.94
CA VAL A 243 1.32 10.24 -14.30
C VAL A 243 -0.09 9.64 -14.30
N GLU A 244 -0.49 8.98 -13.21
CA GLU A 244 -1.80 8.36 -13.05
C GLU A 244 -2.31 8.61 -11.62
N GLU A 245 -3.47 9.22 -11.46
CA GLU A 245 -4.04 9.51 -10.14
C GLU A 245 -5.56 9.52 -10.17
N HIS A 246 -6.16 8.65 -9.39
CA HIS A 246 -7.57 8.61 -9.08
C HIS A 246 -7.83 9.10 -7.64
N ARG A 247 -9.04 9.48 -7.34
CA ARG A 247 -9.47 9.97 -6.03
C ARG A 247 -10.85 9.44 -5.74
N HIS A 248 -11.04 8.96 -4.54
CA HIS A 248 -12.25 8.23 -4.16
C HIS A 248 -12.88 8.82 -2.92
N THR A 249 -14.21 8.75 -2.84
CA THR A 249 -14.91 9.03 -1.60
C THR A 249 -14.93 7.77 -0.73
N LEU A 250 -15.10 7.92 0.57
CA LEU A 250 -15.26 6.77 1.46
C LEU A 250 -16.50 5.93 1.07
N GLY A 251 -17.59 6.58 0.61
CA GLY A 251 -18.79 5.87 0.16
C GLY A 251 -18.52 4.97 -1.05
N GLU A 252 -17.70 5.42 -1.99
CA GLU A 252 -17.27 4.63 -3.14
C GLU A 252 -16.44 3.42 -2.69
N VAL A 253 -15.45 3.59 -1.84
CA VAL A 253 -14.62 2.49 -1.32
C VAL A 253 -15.46 1.48 -0.51
N ARG A 254 -16.42 1.94 0.31
CA ARG A 254 -17.38 1.04 0.98
C ARG A 254 -18.20 0.21 -0.01
N SER A 255 -18.55 0.79 -1.17
CA SER A 255 -19.25 0.04 -2.22
C SER A 255 -18.39 -1.07 -2.82
N TRP A 256 -17.07 -0.85 -2.93
CA TRP A 256 -16.14 -1.89 -3.39
C TRP A 256 -16.03 -3.05 -2.42
N PHE A 257 -15.92 -2.77 -1.11
CA PHE A 257 -15.94 -3.80 -0.07
C PHE A 257 -17.20 -4.67 -0.17
N ARG A 258 -18.38 -4.02 -0.24
CA ARG A 258 -19.66 -4.73 -0.37
C ARG A 258 -19.73 -5.57 -1.64
N ALA A 259 -19.30 -5.02 -2.78
CA ALA A 259 -19.31 -5.72 -4.07
C ALA A 259 -18.37 -6.94 -4.08
N SER A 260 -17.31 -6.94 -3.27
CA SER A 260 -16.37 -8.04 -3.09
C SER A 260 -16.72 -8.98 -1.91
N GLY A 261 -17.91 -8.84 -1.31
CA GLY A 261 -18.39 -9.72 -0.23
C GLY A 261 -17.80 -9.43 1.16
N PHE A 262 -17.20 -8.27 1.36
CA PHE A 262 -16.63 -7.86 2.66
C PHE A 262 -17.62 -7.06 3.49
N THR A 263 -17.58 -7.27 4.79
CA THR A 263 -18.16 -6.36 5.78
C THR A 263 -17.18 -5.22 6.01
N TYR A 264 -17.58 -3.98 5.68
CA TYR A 264 -16.81 -2.79 6.01
C TYR A 264 -16.78 -2.60 7.53
N LEU A 265 -15.61 -2.40 8.11
CA LEU A 265 -15.42 -2.19 9.54
C LEU A 265 -15.31 -0.71 9.88
N ARG A 266 -14.31 -0.02 9.35
CA ARG A 266 -14.05 1.39 9.66
C ARG A 266 -13.12 2.09 8.68
N ALA A 267 -12.96 3.40 8.88
CA ALA A 267 -11.90 4.18 8.25
C ALA A 267 -10.83 4.64 9.26
N PHE A 268 -9.66 4.98 8.74
CA PHE A 268 -8.59 5.65 9.47
C PHE A 268 -8.14 6.88 8.65
N PRO A 269 -8.21 8.10 9.20
CA PRO A 269 -8.79 8.44 10.51
C PRO A 269 -10.24 8.02 10.65
N SER A 270 -10.71 7.87 11.90
CA SER A 270 -12.09 7.54 12.22
C SER A 270 -13.07 8.50 11.57
N THR A 271 -14.26 8.00 11.21
CA THR A 271 -15.39 8.80 10.71
C THR A 271 -16.35 9.24 11.80
N LEU A 272 -16.10 8.86 13.06
CA LEU A 272 -16.84 9.36 14.22
C LEU A 272 -16.27 10.69 14.69
N LEU A 273 -17.13 11.62 15.08
CA LEU A 273 -16.75 12.87 15.69
C LEU A 273 -16.10 12.61 17.07
N GLY A 274 -14.79 12.91 17.19
CA GLY A 274 -14.03 12.62 18.40
C GLY A 274 -13.60 11.16 18.56
N GLY A 275 -13.84 10.31 17.57
CA GLY A 275 -13.42 8.91 17.58
C GLY A 275 -11.90 8.76 17.59
N GLN A 276 -11.40 7.88 18.46
CA GLN A 276 -9.97 7.51 18.47
C GLN A 276 -9.77 6.19 17.73
N ALA A 277 -8.71 6.12 16.93
CA ALA A 277 -8.42 4.94 16.11
C ALA A 277 -7.55 3.92 16.87
N ASN A 278 -7.97 3.50 18.06
CA ASN A 278 -7.16 2.60 18.87
C ASN A 278 -7.27 1.12 18.45
N GLU A 279 -8.38 0.74 17.78
CA GLU A 279 -8.65 -0.63 17.33
C GLU A 279 -8.99 -0.65 15.85
N LEU A 280 -8.01 -0.95 15.02
CA LEU A 280 -8.13 -0.87 13.55
C LEU A 280 -9.18 -1.85 12.99
N PHE A 281 -9.41 -2.98 13.65
CA PHE A 281 -10.32 -4.03 13.18
C PHE A 281 -11.67 -4.08 13.92
N ALA A 282 -11.93 -3.14 14.83
CA ALA A 282 -13.24 -2.99 15.45
C ALA A 282 -14.22 -2.33 14.48
N GLN A 283 -15.47 -2.79 14.47
CA GLN A 283 -16.52 -2.18 13.67
C GLN A 283 -16.86 -0.78 14.21
N GLU A 284 -17.03 0.16 13.30
CA GLU A 284 -17.40 1.53 13.59
C GLU A 284 -18.72 1.86 12.84
N ASP A 285 -19.76 2.13 13.59
CA ASP A 285 -21.07 2.49 13.03
C ASP A 285 -21.17 4.01 12.92
N ASP A 286 -20.93 4.52 11.73
CA ASP A 286 -21.04 5.94 11.40
C ASP A 286 -22.34 6.27 10.66
N TRP A 287 -22.89 7.44 10.93
CA TRP A 287 -24.05 7.98 10.22
C TRP A 287 -23.60 8.68 8.93
N ALA A 288 -24.46 8.66 7.91
CA ALA A 288 -24.13 9.25 6.61
C ALA A 288 -23.76 10.75 6.71
N VAL A 289 -24.47 11.49 7.56
CA VAL A 289 -24.20 12.92 7.78
C VAL A 289 -22.89 13.12 8.54
N GLU A 290 -22.64 12.37 9.60
CA GLU A 290 -21.41 12.41 10.38
C GLU A 290 -20.19 12.12 9.49
N ARG A 291 -20.25 11.05 8.72
CA ARG A 291 -19.23 10.69 7.72
C ARG A 291 -18.97 11.80 6.71
N ALA A 292 -20.02 12.49 6.24
CA ALA A 292 -19.86 13.60 5.30
C ALA A 292 -19.13 14.79 5.96
N VAL A 293 -19.53 15.15 7.19
CA VAL A 293 -18.93 16.23 7.98
C VAL A 293 -17.45 15.93 8.28
N VAL A 294 -17.16 14.71 8.72
CA VAL A 294 -15.78 14.29 9.03
C VAL A 294 -14.91 14.30 7.78
N GLN A 295 -15.39 13.83 6.61
CA GLN A 295 -14.63 13.92 5.37
C GLN A 295 -14.31 15.37 4.97
N LEU A 296 -15.17 16.34 5.27
CA LEU A 296 -14.86 17.76 5.09
C LEU A 296 -13.70 18.20 6.01
N SER A 297 -13.64 17.71 7.25
CA SER A 297 -12.53 18.01 8.16
C SER A 297 -11.20 17.43 7.68
N TRP A 298 -11.21 16.34 6.90
CA TRP A 298 -10.03 15.72 6.32
C TRP A 298 -9.27 16.62 5.35
N MET A 299 -9.88 17.69 4.82
CA MET A 299 -9.14 18.72 4.08
C MET A 299 -8.03 19.37 4.92
N ARG A 300 -8.20 19.43 6.24
CA ARG A 300 -7.20 19.98 7.17
C ARG A 300 -6.30 18.89 7.75
N SER A 301 -6.89 17.80 8.25
CA SER A 301 -6.15 16.75 8.95
C SER A 301 -5.31 15.87 8.03
N LEU A 302 -5.82 15.52 6.83
CA LEU A 302 -5.09 14.71 5.85
C LEU A 302 -4.33 15.53 4.80
N GLY A 303 -4.61 16.83 4.70
CA GLY A 303 -3.99 17.69 3.69
C GLY A 303 -2.48 17.78 3.77
N GLY A 304 -1.89 17.56 4.96
CA GLY A 304 -0.44 17.47 5.20
C GLY A 304 0.19 16.14 4.82
N GLU A 305 -0.62 15.08 4.63
CA GLU A 305 -0.18 13.73 4.27
C GLU A 305 -0.65 13.30 2.87
N GLY A 306 -0.96 14.28 2.01
CA GLY A 306 -1.41 14.03 0.64
C GLY A 306 -2.86 13.61 0.51
N GLY A 307 -3.65 13.60 1.59
CA GLY A 307 -5.08 13.29 1.57
C GLY A 307 -5.40 11.79 1.47
N LEU A 308 -4.49 10.93 1.93
CA LEU A 308 -4.70 9.48 2.00
C LEU A 308 -5.59 9.15 3.20
N PHE A 309 -6.61 8.32 2.99
CA PHE A 309 -7.35 7.66 4.06
C PHE A 309 -7.27 6.15 3.90
N VAL A 310 -7.45 5.44 4.99
CA VAL A 310 -7.48 3.97 4.99
C VAL A 310 -8.90 3.51 5.29
N ALA A 311 -9.34 2.45 4.62
CA ALA A 311 -10.57 1.75 4.88
C ALA A 311 -10.27 0.28 5.18
N VAL A 312 -10.98 -0.30 6.13
CA VAL A 312 -10.79 -1.67 6.60
C VAL A 312 -12.10 -2.45 6.46
N GLY A 313 -11.98 -3.68 5.98
CA GLY A 313 -13.09 -4.62 5.91
C GLY A 313 -12.65 -6.03 6.25
N ALA A 314 -13.59 -6.81 6.76
CA ALA A 314 -13.41 -8.24 7.06
C ALA A 314 -14.16 -9.10 6.03
N LYS A 315 -13.53 -10.18 5.60
CA LYS A 315 -14.16 -11.21 4.77
C LYS A 315 -14.87 -12.20 5.70
N PRO A 316 -16.16 -12.44 5.55
CA PRO A 316 -16.92 -13.40 6.37
C PRO A 316 -16.39 -14.83 6.21
#